data_355f7cbae80d5cc176c078c1eba56073
#
_entry.id   355f7cbae80d5cc176c078c1eba56073
#
_cell.length_a   1.000
_cell.length_b   1.000
_cell.length_c   1.000
_cell.angle_alpha   90.00
_cell.angle_beta   90.00
_cell.angle_gamma   90.00
#
_symmetry.space_group_name_H-M   'P 1'
#
loop_
_entity.id
_entity.type
_entity.pdbx_description
1 polymer ?
#
loop_
_entity_poly.entity_id
_entity_poly.type
_entity_poly.pdbx_seq_one_letter_code
_entity_poly.pdbx_strand_id
1 'polypeptide(L)'
;SISTFGFADNHAAASESEVLKALSAYMDARNTRDFKTVIAMSSQAGTLDTNSDGSFHKPQTKQTIAGWEKSGDAITQYYYPEATAITDDVVHVRFYSEGMVGNDGKMSDYRTRVTMNWIKEGGNWVLSSAHYSPASYGGVHKTQASDFED
;
A
#
# COMPACT_ATOMS: atom_id res chain seq x y z
N SER A 1 7.65 39.21 -15.06
CA SER A 1 6.85 38.06 -14.60
C SER A 1 7.76 36.92 -14.19
N ILE A 2 7.92 36.72 -12.89
CA ILE A 2 8.73 35.65 -12.32
C ILE A 2 7.87 34.39 -12.33
N SER A 3 8.33 33.36 -13.02
CA SER A 3 7.64 32.08 -13.18
C SER A 3 7.43 31.40 -11.83
N THR A 4 6.22 31.39 -11.34
CA THR A 4 5.77 30.62 -10.16
C THR A 4 5.72 29.11 -10.43
N PHE A 5 5.92 28.67 -11.66
CA PHE A 5 5.89 27.26 -12.06
C PHE A 5 7.01 26.41 -11.44
N GLY A 6 8.20 26.95 -11.24
CA GLY A 6 9.34 26.16 -10.75
C GLY A 6 9.24 25.71 -9.29
N PHE A 7 8.52 26.44 -8.44
CA PHE A 7 8.39 26.09 -7.02
C PHE A 7 7.35 24.99 -6.81
N ALA A 8 6.24 24.99 -7.53
CA ALA A 8 5.21 23.96 -7.44
C ALA A 8 5.73 22.60 -7.94
N ASP A 9 6.45 22.59 -9.05
CA ASP A 9 7.05 21.38 -9.63
C ASP A 9 8.12 20.78 -8.70
N ASN A 10 8.94 21.61 -8.04
CA ASN A 10 9.94 21.15 -7.09
C ASN A 10 9.32 20.58 -5.81
N HIS A 11 8.21 21.17 -5.34
CA HIS A 11 7.51 20.66 -4.17
C HIS A 11 6.84 19.31 -4.46
N ALA A 12 6.18 19.16 -5.59
CA ALA A 12 5.60 17.90 -6.05
C ALA A 12 6.66 16.80 -6.18
N ALA A 13 7.79 17.09 -6.84
CA ALA A 13 8.88 16.14 -6.99
C ALA A 13 9.50 15.73 -5.64
N ALA A 14 9.63 16.66 -4.69
CA ALA A 14 10.09 16.35 -3.34
C ALA A 14 9.13 15.44 -2.58
N SER A 15 7.81 15.71 -2.64
CA SER A 15 6.78 14.87 -2.02
C SER A 15 6.75 13.47 -2.61
N GLU A 16 6.84 13.35 -3.94
CA GLU A 16 6.90 12.06 -4.63
C GLU A 16 8.13 11.24 -4.18
N SER A 17 9.30 11.88 -4.10
CA SER A 17 10.53 11.23 -3.61
C SER A 17 10.42 10.79 -2.15
N GLU A 18 9.86 11.63 -1.28
CA GLU A 18 9.63 11.29 0.12
C GLU A 18 8.69 10.08 0.28
N VAL A 19 7.62 10.04 -0.50
CA VAL A 19 6.68 8.93 -0.46
C VAL A 19 7.29 7.64 -0.99
N LEU A 20 8.12 7.68 -2.02
CA LEU A 20 8.84 6.49 -2.48
C LEU A 20 9.80 5.94 -1.41
N LYS A 21 10.43 6.81 -0.62
CA LYS A 21 11.23 6.38 0.54
C LYS A 21 10.35 5.77 1.64
N ALA A 22 9.20 6.37 1.90
CA ALA A 22 8.24 5.83 2.86
C ALA A 22 7.71 4.46 2.42
N LEU A 23 7.40 4.29 1.14
CA LEU A 23 7.01 2.99 0.57
C LEU A 23 8.08 1.92 0.81
N SER A 24 9.34 2.24 0.54
CA SER A 24 10.45 1.30 0.77
C SER A 24 10.53 0.87 2.23
N ALA A 25 10.50 1.81 3.15
CA ALA A 25 10.52 1.52 4.59
C ALA A 25 9.30 0.69 5.05
N TYR A 26 8.12 1.01 4.51
CA TYR A 26 6.90 0.28 4.81
C TYR A 26 6.95 -1.18 4.32
N MET A 27 7.41 -1.41 3.09
CA MET A 27 7.54 -2.76 2.54
C MET A 27 8.59 -3.59 3.28
N ASP A 28 9.71 -2.98 3.65
CA ASP A 28 10.75 -3.63 4.46
C ASP A 28 10.21 -4.01 5.85
N ALA A 29 9.48 -3.12 6.49
CA ALA A 29 8.86 -3.38 7.78
C ALA A 29 7.83 -4.54 7.71
N ARG A 30 7.05 -4.60 6.65
CA ARG A 30 6.12 -5.73 6.43
C ARG A 30 6.86 -7.05 6.26
N ASN A 31 7.90 -7.08 5.43
CA ASN A 31 8.68 -8.29 5.15
C ASN A 31 9.42 -8.81 6.39
N THR A 32 9.81 -7.93 7.28
CA THR A 32 10.51 -8.30 8.54
C THR A 32 9.57 -8.45 9.73
N ARG A 33 8.26 -8.31 9.53
CA ARG A 33 7.24 -8.34 10.58
C ARG A 33 7.46 -7.27 11.67
N ASP A 34 8.06 -6.16 11.31
CA ASP A 34 8.15 -4.98 12.17
C ASP A 34 6.82 -4.21 12.15
N PHE A 35 5.83 -4.76 12.82
CA PHE A 35 4.47 -4.23 12.82
C PHE A 35 4.34 -2.90 13.55
N LYS A 36 5.23 -2.61 14.47
CA LYS A 36 5.28 -1.30 15.13
C LYS A 36 5.55 -0.19 14.08
N THR A 37 6.51 -0.41 13.20
CA THR A 37 6.81 0.52 12.10
C THR A 37 5.66 0.57 11.08
N VAL A 38 5.08 -0.56 10.71
CA VAL A 38 3.92 -0.61 9.81
C VAL A 38 2.77 0.25 10.33
N ILE A 39 2.46 0.13 11.62
CA ILE A 39 1.38 0.90 12.25
C ILE A 39 1.73 2.39 12.32
N ALA A 40 2.96 2.73 12.67
CA ALA A 40 3.42 4.12 12.71
C ALA A 40 3.35 4.78 11.33
N MET A 41 3.47 4.02 10.26
CA MET A 41 3.36 4.47 8.86
C MET A 41 1.95 4.34 8.28
N SER A 42 0.96 4.01 9.08
CA SER A 42 -0.44 3.92 8.69
C SER A 42 -1.23 5.10 9.26
N SER A 43 -2.27 5.54 8.53
CA SER A 43 -3.13 6.63 9.01
C SER A 43 -3.74 6.32 10.37
N GLN A 44 -3.81 7.32 11.24
CA GLN A 44 -4.43 7.20 12.55
C GLN A 44 -5.94 6.90 12.47
N ALA A 45 -6.59 7.27 11.37
CA ALA A 45 -7.98 6.92 11.09
C ALA A 45 -8.15 5.45 10.70
N GLY A 46 -7.07 4.75 10.41
CA GLY A 46 -7.07 3.43 9.78
C GLY A 46 -6.89 3.51 8.28
N THR A 47 -6.69 2.36 7.65
CA THR A 47 -6.51 2.24 6.21
C THR A 47 -7.79 1.75 5.52
N LEU A 48 -7.99 2.20 4.28
CA LEU A 48 -9.04 1.74 3.39
C LEU A 48 -8.41 0.70 2.45
N ASP A 49 -8.73 -0.56 2.67
CA ASP A 49 -8.09 -1.66 1.95
C ASP A 49 -9.07 -2.41 1.06
N THR A 50 -8.64 -2.67 -0.18
CA THR A 50 -9.30 -3.55 -1.13
C THR A 50 -8.30 -4.62 -1.52
N ASN A 51 -8.55 -5.85 -1.10
CA ASN A 51 -7.57 -6.93 -1.20
C ASN A 51 -7.79 -7.85 -2.40
N SER A 52 -6.73 -8.56 -2.76
CA SER A 52 -6.72 -9.52 -3.87
C SER A 52 -7.34 -10.87 -3.52
N ASP A 53 -7.72 -11.10 -2.28
CA ASP A 53 -8.27 -12.35 -1.76
C ASP A 53 -9.78 -12.50 -1.94
N GLY A 54 -10.41 -11.62 -2.72
CA GLY A 54 -11.86 -11.63 -2.93
C GLY A 54 -12.64 -10.81 -1.91
N SER A 55 -12.05 -10.38 -0.82
CA SER A 55 -12.72 -9.44 0.09
C SER A 55 -12.89 -8.10 -0.61
N PHE A 56 -14.14 -7.73 -0.88
CA PHE A 56 -14.47 -6.58 -1.72
C PHE A 56 -13.96 -5.26 -1.11
N HIS A 57 -14.29 -5.03 0.12
CA HIS A 57 -13.71 -3.94 0.91
C HIS A 57 -13.86 -4.25 2.40
N LYS A 58 -12.97 -3.69 3.18
CA LYS A 58 -13.02 -3.80 4.64
C LYS A 58 -13.39 -2.45 5.25
N PRO A 59 -14.11 -2.43 6.37
CA PRO A 59 -14.34 -1.19 7.10
C PRO A 59 -13.01 -0.53 7.44
N GLN A 60 -12.99 0.80 7.36
CA GLN A 60 -11.83 1.55 7.81
C GLN A 60 -11.64 1.35 9.31
N THR A 61 -10.55 0.71 9.68
CA THR A 61 -10.24 0.42 11.09
C THR A 61 -8.79 0.76 11.39
N LYS A 62 -8.57 1.23 12.60
CA LYS A 62 -7.22 1.51 13.07
C LYS A 62 -6.41 0.22 13.12
N GLN A 63 -5.21 0.24 12.54
CA GLN A 63 -4.30 -0.89 12.55
C GLN A 63 -3.78 -1.18 13.96
N THR A 64 -3.66 -2.45 14.31
CA THR A 64 -3.15 -2.90 15.61
C THR A 64 -2.06 -3.96 15.44
N ILE A 65 -1.15 -4.02 16.40
CA ILE A 65 -0.11 -5.07 16.42
C ILE A 65 -0.76 -6.46 16.47
N ALA A 66 -1.75 -6.64 17.34
CA ALA A 66 -2.46 -7.92 17.45
C ALA A 66 -3.13 -8.35 16.14
N GLY A 67 -3.69 -7.41 15.38
CA GLY A 67 -4.25 -7.67 14.05
C GLY A 67 -3.18 -8.13 13.05
N TRP A 68 -2.04 -7.46 13.04
CA TRP A 68 -0.94 -7.82 12.16
C TRP A 68 -0.26 -9.15 12.55
N GLU A 69 -0.15 -9.45 13.83
CA GLU A 69 0.41 -10.71 14.32
C GLU A 69 -0.41 -11.93 13.87
N LYS A 70 -1.71 -11.75 13.64
CA LYS A 70 -2.60 -12.79 13.09
C LYS A 70 -2.48 -12.94 11.58
N SER A 71 -1.85 -11.98 10.88
CA SER A 71 -1.64 -12.07 9.44
C SER A 71 -0.64 -13.19 9.13
N GLY A 72 -0.82 -13.81 7.96
CA GLY A 72 0.14 -14.78 7.45
C GLY A 72 1.51 -14.16 7.14
N ASP A 73 2.44 -15.02 6.80
CA ASP A 73 3.75 -14.61 6.35
C ASP A 73 3.68 -14.05 4.93
N ALA A 74 4.44 -13.01 4.68
CA ALA A 74 4.58 -12.43 3.36
C ALA A 74 6.03 -12.04 3.14
N ILE A 75 6.60 -12.50 2.04
CA ILE A 75 7.91 -12.09 1.55
C ILE A 75 7.69 -11.61 0.13
N THR A 76 7.57 -10.30 -0.03
CA THR A 76 7.23 -9.68 -1.30
C THR A 76 8.26 -8.65 -1.72
N GLN A 77 8.45 -8.53 -3.02
CA GLN A 77 9.24 -7.48 -3.65
C GLN A 77 8.32 -6.64 -4.52
N TYR A 78 8.65 -5.38 -4.69
CA TYR A 78 7.90 -4.48 -5.55
C TYR A 78 8.80 -3.92 -6.66
N TYR A 79 8.18 -3.63 -7.79
CA TYR A 79 8.86 -3.22 -9.01
C TYR A 79 8.15 -2.03 -9.64
N TYR A 80 8.93 -1.19 -10.27
CA TYR A 80 8.45 -0.05 -11.08
C TYR A 80 7.55 0.92 -10.32
N PRO A 81 7.91 1.33 -9.09
CA PRO A 81 7.07 2.24 -8.33
C PRO A 81 7.04 3.62 -9.00
N GLU A 82 5.83 4.14 -9.15
CA GLU A 82 5.59 5.49 -9.65
C GLU A 82 4.77 6.26 -8.62
N ALA A 83 5.25 7.42 -8.23
CA ALA A 83 4.56 8.33 -7.31
C ALA A 83 4.11 9.58 -8.08
N THR A 84 2.86 9.97 -7.86
CA THR A 84 2.28 11.18 -8.44
C THR A 84 1.64 12.02 -7.35
N ALA A 85 2.13 13.22 -7.13
CA ALA A 85 1.51 14.16 -6.21
C ALA A 85 0.17 14.62 -6.77
N ILE A 86 -0.90 14.40 -6.00
CA ILE A 86 -2.26 14.83 -6.36
C ILE A 86 -2.54 16.21 -5.76
N THR A 87 -2.15 16.39 -4.50
CA THR A 87 -2.15 17.67 -3.78
C THR A 87 -0.84 17.77 -2.99
N ASP A 88 -0.66 18.85 -2.25
CA ASP A 88 0.50 19.01 -1.35
C ASP A 88 0.55 17.95 -0.25
N ASP A 89 -0.59 17.35 0.08
CA ASP A 89 -0.75 16.42 1.18
C ASP A 89 -1.22 15.02 0.75
N VAL A 90 -1.34 14.76 -0.55
CA VAL A 90 -1.77 13.47 -1.11
C VAL A 90 -0.88 13.07 -2.28
N VAL A 91 -0.28 11.89 -2.17
CA VAL A 91 0.51 11.26 -3.23
C VAL A 91 -0.07 9.90 -3.55
N HIS A 92 -0.36 9.68 -4.82
CA HIS A 92 -0.78 8.39 -5.36
C HIS A 92 0.45 7.59 -5.79
N VAL A 93 0.50 6.31 -5.41
CA VAL A 93 1.58 5.39 -5.79
C VAL A 93 0.99 4.18 -6.49
N ARG A 94 1.64 3.72 -7.53
CA ARG A 94 1.32 2.47 -8.20
C ARG A 94 2.58 1.65 -8.44
N PHE A 95 2.47 0.34 -8.32
CA PHE A 95 3.57 -0.58 -8.54
C PHE A 95 3.08 -2.02 -8.80
N TYR A 96 3.99 -2.87 -9.22
CA TYR A 96 3.80 -4.30 -9.31
C TYR A 96 4.50 -4.97 -8.12
N SER A 97 3.88 -5.99 -7.56
CA SER A 97 4.45 -6.75 -6.45
C SER A 97 4.37 -8.25 -6.73
N GLU A 98 5.42 -8.96 -6.38
CA GLU A 98 5.44 -10.42 -6.42
C GLU A 98 6.22 -11.01 -5.25
N GLY A 99 5.95 -12.27 -4.96
CA GLY A 99 6.62 -13.00 -3.88
C GLY A 99 5.83 -14.21 -3.46
N MET A 100 5.88 -14.49 -2.17
CA MET A 100 5.22 -15.62 -1.53
C MET A 100 4.41 -15.13 -0.34
N VAL A 101 3.22 -15.69 -0.18
CA VAL A 101 2.36 -15.46 0.99
C VAL A 101 1.80 -16.78 1.49
N GLY A 102 1.54 -16.89 2.76
CA GLY A 102 0.92 -18.09 3.33
C GLY A 102 0.91 -18.13 4.83
N ASN A 103 0.46 -19.26 5.38
CA ASN A 103 0.39 -19.53 6.80
C ASN A 103 1.05 -20.88 7.11
N ASP A 104 1.66 -20.98 8.28
CA ASP A 104 2.21 -22.23 8.83
C ASP A 104 3.17 -22.94 7.85
N GLY A 105 4.02 -22.17 7.17
CA GLY A 105 4.99 -22.69 6.22
C GLY A 105 4.42 -23.13 4.87
N LYS A 106 3.10 -23.00 4.68
CA LYS A 106 2.44 -23.26 3.38
C LYS A 106 2.38 -21.98 2.58
N MET A 107 3.41 -21.75 1.74
CA MET A 107 3.55 -20.55 0.95
C MET A 107 3.03 -20.77 -0.46
N SER A 108 2.40 -19.71 -1.02
CA SER A 108 1.88 -19.68 -2.38
C SER A 108 2.41 -18.47 -3.13
N ASP A 109 2.52 -18.58 -4.43
CA ASP A 109 2.83 -17.49 -5.33
C ASP A 109 1.86 -16.31 -5.10
N TYR A 110 2.43 -15.11 -5.05
CA TYR A 110 1.69 -13.88 -4.90
C TYR A 110 2.13 -12.87 -5.95
N ARG A 111 1.18 -12.42 -6.76
CA ARG A 111 1.43 -11.42 -7.81
C ARG A 111 0.28 -10.44 -7.84
N THR A 112 0.57 -9.17 -7.64
CA THR A 112 -0.45 -8.12 -7.59
C THR A 112 -0.02 -6.84 -8.29
N ARG A 113 -1.01 -6.17 -8.85
CA ARG A 113 -0.91 -4.75 -9.17
C ARG A 113 -1.43 -3.99 -7.97
N VAL A 114 -0.69 -2.98 -7.55
CA VAL A 114 -0.98 -2.25 -6.33
C VAL A 114 -1.13 -0.77 -6.63
N THR A 115 -2.16 -0.17 -6.06
CA THR A 115 -2.28 1.29 -5.95
C THR A 115 -2.43 1.68 -4.50
N MET A 116 -1.83 2.78 -4.11
CA MET A 116 -1.87 3.32 -2.76
C MET A 116 -2.07 4.82 -2.80
N ASN A 117 -2.74 5.35 -1.78
CA ASN A 117 -2.70 6.77 -1.49
C ASN A 117 -1.99 7.00 -0.16
N TRP A 118 -0.98 7.84 -0.22
CA TRP A 118 -0.24 8.32 0.93
C TRP A 118 -0.66 9.75 1.24
N ILE A 119 -0.88 10.02 2.52
CA ILE A 119 -1.32 11.34 2.99
C ILE A 119 -0.35 11.88 4.03
N LYS A 120 -0.30 13.19 4.16
CA LYS A 120 0.54 13.84 5.16
C LYS A 120 -0.28 14.09 6.43
N GLU A 121 0.10 13.41 7.51
CA GLU A 121 -0.48 13.56 8.84
C GLU A 121 0.60 14.01 9.82
N GLY A 122 0.41 15.13 10.50
CA GLY A 122 1.38 15.65 11.46
C GLY A 122 2.79 15.83 10.89
N GLY A 123 2.91 16.17 9.61
CA GLY A 123 4.18 16.33 8.91
C GLY A 123 4.81 15.04 8.38
N ASN A 124 4.20 13.88 8.60
CA ASN A 124 4.70 12.58 8.15
C ASN A 124 3.80 11.98 7.06
N TRP A 125 4.41 11.31 6.09
CA TRP A 125 3.68 10.55 5.09
C TRP A 125 3.25 9.20 5.66
N VAL A 126 1.94 8.94 5.63
CA VAL A 126 1.33 7.69 6.10
C VAL A 126 0.41 7.09 5.04
N LEU A 127 0.27 5.78 5.06
CA LEU A 127 -0.61 5.06 4.16
C LEU A 127 -2.07 5.28 4.56
N SER A 128 -2.88 5.76 3.62
CA SER A 128 -4.33 5.98 3.80
C SER A 128 -5.17 4.88 3.15
N SER A 129 -4.79 4.42 1.98
CA SER A 129 -5.53 3.38 1.27
C SER A 129 -4.62 2.53 0.40
N ALA A 130 -5.02 1.28 0.19
CA ALA A 130 -4.32 0.37 -0.70
C ALA A 130 -5.33 -0.52 -1.45
N HIS A 131 -5.05 -0.75 -2.73
CA HIS A 131 -5.79 -1.69 -3.55
C HIS A 131 -4.81 -2.69 -4.15
N TYR A 132 -5.08 -3.97 -3.91
CA TYR A 132 -4.32 -5.11 -4.42
C TYR A 132 -5.20 -5.90 -5.37
N SER A 133 -4.83 -6.00 -6.64
CA SER A 133 -5.53 -6.85 -7.60
C SER A 133 -4.63 -7.94 -8.16
N PRO A 134 -5.16 -9.16 -8.40
CA PRO A 134 -4.37 -10.23 -8.95
C PRO A 134 -3.72 -9.85 -10.29
N ALA A 135 -2.46 -10.22 -10.45
CA ALA A 135 -1.68 -10.04 -11.68
C ALA A 135 -1.19 -11.39 -12.23
N SER A 136 -1.97 -12.44 -12.01
CA SER A 136 -1.64 -13.76 -12.52
C SER A 136 -1.65 -13.78 -14.04
N TYR A 137 -0.69 -14.50 -14.62
CA TYR A 137 -0.56 -14.63 -16.06
C TYR A 137 -1.81 -15.30 -16.67
N GLY A 138 -2.43 -14.62 -17.61
CA GLY A 138 -3.58 -15.14 -18.36
C GLY A 138 -4.91 -15.18 -17.59
N GLY A 139 -4.98 -14.65 -16.38
CA GLY A 139 -6.19 -14.73 -15.58
C GLY A 139 -6.60 -13.42 -14.92
N VAL A 140 -7.88 -13.16 -14.93
CA VAL A 140 -8.51 -12.21 -14.02
C VAL A 140 -9.37 -12.99 -13.03
N HIS A 141 -9.37 -12.60 -11.77
CA HIS A 141 -10.35 -13.12 -10.82
C HIS A 141 -11.76 -12.81 -11.36
N LYS A 142 -12.57 -13.84 -11.51
CA LYS A 142 -13.98 -13.64 -11.85
C LYS A 142 -14.72 -13.34 -10.57
N THR A 143 -15.27 -12.16 -10.49
CA THR A 143 -16.12 -11.76 -9.36
C THR A 143 -17.30 -12.71 -9.23
N GLN A 144 -17.50 -13.23 -8.04
CA GLN A 144 -18.59 -14.14 -7.69
C GLN A 144 -19.47 -13.51 -6.62
N ALA A 145 -20.68 -14.02 -6.47
CA ALA A 145 -21.59 -13.50 -5.43
C ALA A 145 -20.99 -13.59 -4.02
N SER A 146 -20.21 -14.65 -3.75
CA SER A 146 -19.51 -14.83 -2.47
C SER A 146 -18.44 -13.76 -2.17
N ASP A 147 -17.98 -13.02 -3.16
CA ASP A 147 -17.01 -11.93 -2.93
C ASP A 147 -17.64 -10.73 -2.22
N PHE A 148 -18.98 -10.69 -2.15
CA PHE A 148 -19.76 -9.64 -1.49
C PHE A 148 -20.41 -10.09 -0.17
N GLU A 149 -20.16 -11.31 0.24
CA GLU A 149 -20.67 -11.87 1.48
C GLU A 149 -19.61 -11.67 2.58
N ASP A 150 -20.05 -11.07 3.71
CA ASP A 150 -19.22 -10.86 4.89
C ASP A 150 -18.98 -12.17 5.69
#